data_69b9a9a1c5083cefd4d3ce9816e85c0c
#
_entry.id   69b9a9a1c5083cefd4d3ce9816e85c0c
#
_cell.length_a   1.000
_cell.length_b   1.000
_cell.length_c   1.000
_cell.angle_alpha   90.00
_cell.angle_beta   90.00
_cell.angle_gamma   90.00
#
_symmetry.space_group_name_H-M   'P 1'
#
loop_
_entity.id
_entity.type
_entity.pdbx_description
1 polymer ?
#
loop_
_entity_poly.entity_id
_entity_poly.type
_entity_poly.pdbx_seq_one_letter_code
_entity_poly.pdbx_strand_id
1 'polypeptide(L)'
;VSGDYLVFLNAGDKFHSPDTLEKIVADVMSINSGASDIEELPAVLYGETDIVDNSGEFMRHRRLKAPASLSWRSFLDGMLVCHQSFYVRTDVAQEFHYNLRYRFSADFDWCVRLMKYAHQQGLALYNTHQILTDYLSEGMTTKNHRKSLLERFRIMCRHYGCVQTIRQHLWFVVR
;
A
#
# COMPACT_ATOMS: atom_id res chain seq x y z
N VAL A 1 -2.07 6.36 18.73
CA VAL A 1 -0.87 5.68 18.17
C VAL A 1 0.30 6.59 18.49
N SER A 2 1.41 6.01 18.99
CA SER A 2 2.58 6.76 19.47
C SER A 2 3.88 6.48 18.68
N GLY A 3 3.86 5.58 17.68
CA GLY A 3 5.00 5.30 16.82
C GLY A 3 5.12 6.27 15.65
N ASP A 4 6.29 6.35 15.01
CA ASP A 4 6.57 7.24 13.88
C ASP A 4 5.85 6.81 12.60
N TYR A 5 5.66 5.52 12.41
CA TYR A 5 4.93 4.93 11.28
C TYR A 5 3.84 3.98 11.74
N LEU A 6 2.78 3.90 10.94
CA LEU A 6 1.64 3.02 11.12
C LEU A 6 1.54 2.06 9.93
N VAL A 7 1.29 0.80 10.22
CA VAL A 7 0.97 -0.22 9.22
C VAL A 7 -0.24 -1.04 9.68
N PHE A 8 -1.05 -1.50 8.73
CA PHE A 8 -2.18 -2.40 9.00
C PHE A 8 -1.84 -3.80 8.51
N LEU A 9 -1.73 -4.74 9.43
CA LEU A 9 -1.64 -6.16 9.14
C LEU A 9 -3.01 -6.82 9.38
N ASN A 10 -3.45 -7.66 8.45
CA ASN A 10 -4.64 -8.48 8.66
C ASN A 10 -4.30 -9.71 9.51
N ALA A 11 -5.32 -10.35 10.06
CA ALA A 11 -5.13 -11.60 10.76
C ALA A 11 -4.52 -12.67 9.84
N GLY A 12 -3.40 -13.23 10.26
CA GLY A 12 -2.61 -14.22 9.52
C GLY A 12 -1.47 -13.64 8.67
N ASP A 13 -1.45 -12.33 8.41
CA ASP A 13 -0.29 -11.68 7.80
C ASP A 13 0.81 -11.47 8.84
N LYS A 14 2.06 -11.50 8.41
CA LYS A 14 3.23 -11.28 9.28
C LYS A 14 4.31 -10.47 8.55
N PHE A 15 5.24 -9.89 9.29
CA PHE A 15 6.46 -9.36 8.72
C PHE A 15 7.24 -10.47 8.03
N HIS A 16 7.86 -10.16 6.90
CA HIS A 16 8.58 -11.14 6.08
C HIS A 16 9.71 -11.83 6.84
N SER A 17 10.41 -11.10 7.72
CA SER A 17 11.48 -11.65 8.55
C SER A 17 11.51 -10.98 9.93
N PRO A 18 12.15 -11.59 10.93
CA PRO A 18 12.27 -10.99 12.26
C PRO A 18 12.99 -9.64 12.27
N ASP A 19 13.87 -9.38 11.31
CA ASP A 19 14.66 -8.17 11.17
C ASP A 19 14.07 -7.16 10.18
N THR A 20 12.85 -7.40 9.67
CA THR A 20 12.19 -6.49 8.69
C THR A 20 12.13 -5.06 9.20
N LEU A 21 11.70 -4.85 10.46
CA LEU A 21 11.58 -3.51 11.02
C LEU A 21 12.95 -2.85 11.22
N GLU A 22 13.95 -3.60 11.68
CA GLU A 22 15.31 -3.12 11.84
C GLU A 22 15.90 -2.64 10.50
N LYS A 23 15.71 -3.40 9.44
CA LYS A 23 16.13 -3.04 8.09
C LYS A 23 15.44 -1.77 7.58
N ILE A 24 14.13 -1.62 7.80
CA ILE A 24 13.38 -0.42 7.44
C ILE A 24 13.96 0.80 8.18
N VAL A 25 14.21 0.67 9.48
CA VAL A 25 14.81 1.76 10.28
C VAL A 25 16.18 2.12 9.76
N ALA A 26 17.04 1.15 9.46
CA ALA A 26 18.35 1.37 8.89
C ALA A 26 18.29 2.11 7.54
N ASP A 27 17.36 1.72 6.66
CA ASP A 27 17.14 2.40 5.37
C ASP A 27 16.73 3.86 5.58
N VAL A 28 15.75 4.11 6.45
CA VAL A 28 15.26 5.47 6.75
C VAL A 28 16.37 6.33 7.33
N MET A 29 17.15 5.80 8.25
CA MET A 29 18.31 6.49 8.83
C MET A 29 19.40 6.81 7.80
N SER A 30 19.61 5.93 6.83
CA SER A 30 20.60 6.14 5.76
C SER A 30 20.22 7.26 4.81
N ILE A 31 18.91 7.44 4.54
CA ILE A 31 18.40 8.50 3.66
C ILE A 31 18.46 9.86 4.37
N ASN A 32 18.21 9.87 5.66
CA ASN A 32 18.06 11.07 6.47
C ASN A 32 19.25 11.29 7.42
N SER A 33 20.48 11.11 6.95
CA SER A 33 21.70 11.32 7.74
C SER A 33 21.88 12.76 8.29
N GLY A 34 20.82 13.41 8.67
CA GLY A 34 20.79 14.77 9.24
C GLY A 34 19.40 15.22 9.69
N ALA A 35 18.36 14.43 9.42
CA ALA A 35 17.00 14.79 9.84
C ALA A 35 16.85 14.59 11.36
N SER A 36 16.54 15.66 12.07
CA SER A 36 16.22 15.65 13.50
C SER A 36 14.73 15.49 13.78
N ASP A 37 13.89 15.80 12.79
CA ASP A 37 12.44 15.87 12.94
C ASP A 37 11.72 14.84 12.09
N ILE A 38 10.64 14.28 12.62
CA ILE A 38 9.80 13.28 11.94
C ILE A 38 9.20 13.82 10.64
N GLU A 39 8.96 15.13 10.55
CA GLU A 39 8.40 15.80 9.38
C GLU A 39 9.30 15.73 8.15
N GLU A 40 10.62 15.51 8.35
CA GLU A 40 11.59 15.31 7.27
C GLU A 40 11.58 13.88 6.72
N LEU A 41 10.96 12.93 7.44
CA LEU A 41 10.86 11.55 7.01
C LEU A 41 9.86 11.37 5.86
N PRO A 42 10.02 10.37 4.99
CA PRO A 42 9.04 10.07 3.95
C PRO A 42 7.64 9.89 4.52
N ALA A 43 6.62 10.43 3.85
CA ALA A 43 5.22 10.23 4.25
C ALA A 43 4.78 8.76 4.17
N VAL A 44 5.40 8.00 3.27
CA VAL A 44 5.12 6.57 3.07
C VAL A 44 6.43 5.84 2.79
N LEU A 45 6.63 4.72 3.49
CA LEU A 45 7.61 3.69 3.13
C LEU A 45 6.85 2.51 2.54
N TYR A 46 7.33 1.96 1.46
CA TYR A 46 6.65 0.83 0.81
C TYR A 46 7.64 -0.18 0.25
N GLY A 47 7.16 -1.40 0.02
CA GLY A 47 7.98 -2.48 -0.52
C GLY A 47 7.13 -3.60 -1.11
N GLU A 48 7.77 -4.73 -1.32
CA GLU A 48 7.18 -5.93 -1.90
C GLU A 48 6.42 -6.75 -0.85
N THR A 49 5.61 -7.68 -1.35
CA THR A 49 4.81 -8.60 -0.55
C THR A 49 4.94 -10.00 -1.14
N ASP A 50 5.22 -10.97 -0.30
CA ASP A 50 5.15 -12.39 -0.67
C ASP A 50 3.80 -12.99 -0.26
N ILE A 51 3.41 -14.04 -0.96
CA ILE A 51 2.19 -14.80 -0.67
C ILE A 51 2.62 -16.11 -0.01
N VAL A 52 2.05 -16.39 1.15
CA VAL A 52 2.27 -17.61 1.92
C VAL A 52 0.97 -18.39 2.09
N ASP A 53 1.09 -19.68 2.35
CA ASP A 53 -0.03 -20.56 2.69
C ASP A 53 -0.39 -20.50 4.19
N ASN A 54 -1.35 -21.34 4.60
CA ASN A 54 -1.80 -21.41 6.00
C ASN A 54 -0.75 -21.92 6.98
N SER A 55 0.30 -22.59 6.49
CA SER A 55 1.45 -23.01 7.32
C SER A 55 2.53 -21.93 7.42
N GLY A 56 2.39 -20.86 6.62
CA GLY A 56 3.37 -19.77 6.51
C GLY A 56 4.48 -20.05 5.53
N GLU A 57 4.37 -21.12 4.72
CA GLU A 57 5.33 -21.46 3.68
C GLU A 57 5.15 -20.59 2.44
N PHE A 58 6.28 -20.22 1.83
CA PHE A 58 6.30 -19.40 0.62
C PHE A 58 5.60 -20.10 -0.55
N MET A 59 4.64 -19.43 -1.16
CA MET A 59 3.95 -19.90 -2.36
C MET A 59 4.47 -19.21 -3.63
N ARG A 60 4.53 -17.90 -3.61
CA ARG A 60 4.94 -17.08 -4.76
C ARG A 60 5.09 -15.61 -4.38
N HIS A 61 5.84 -14.87 -5.18
CA HIS A 61 5.81 -13.40 -5.13
C HIS A 61 4.45 -12.87 -5.57
N ARG A 62 4.07 -11.72 -5.04
CA ARG A 62 2.85 -11.03 -5.48
C ARG A 62 2.98 -10.64 -6.96
N ARG A 63 1.90 -10.81 -7.75
CA ARG A 63 1.90 -10.54 -9.21
C ARG A 63 2.12 -9.06 -9.53
N LEU A 64 1.48 -8.16 -8.80
CA LEU A 64 1.69 -6.72 -8.94
C LEU A 64 2.88 -6.34 -8.07
N LYS A 65 3.88 -5.75 -8.70
CA LYS A 65 5.13 -5.35 -8.02
C LYS A 65 5.10 -3.89 -7.63
N ALA A 66 5.80 -3.58 -6.54
CA ALA A 66 6.03 -2.22 -6.10
C ALA A 66 6.88 -1.48 -7.13
N PRO A 67 6.44 -0.33 -7.66
CA PRO A 67 7.22 0.43 -8.63
C PRO A 67 8.40 1.13 -7.96
N ALA A 68 9.47 1.36 -8.70
CA ALA A 68 10.63 2.13 -8.20
C ALA A 68 10.22 3.53 -7.73
N SER A 69 9.26 4.15 -8.42
CA SER A 69 8.66 5.43 -8.02
C SER A 69 7.13 5.27 -7.94
N LEU A 70 6.59 5.44 -6.75
CA LEU A 70 5.17 5.34 -6.46
C LEU A 70 4.52 6.72 -6.45
N SER A 71 3.33 6.81 -7.02
CA SER A 71 2.47 7.98 -6.94
C SER A 71 1.00 7.55 -6.81
N TRP A 72 0.13 8.49 -6.47
CA TRP A 72 -1.30 8.19 -6.47
C TRP A 72 -1.82 7.72 -7.84
N ARG A 73 -1.18 8.15 -8.95
CA ARG A 73 -1.53 7.73 -10.32
C ARG A 73 -1.11 6.28 -10.61
N SER A 74 -0.10 5.77 -9.92
CA SER A 74 0.36 4.39 -10.09
C SER A 74 -0.74 3.36 -9.78
N PHE A 75 -1.67 3.72 -8.90
CA PHE A 75 -2.81 2.85 -8.55
C PHE A 75 -3.91 2.81 -9.61
N LEU A 76 -3.79 3.57 -10.69
CA LEU A 76 -4.60 3.38 -11.89
C LEU A 76 -4.34 2.00 -12.53
N ASP A 77 -3.10 1.49 -12.41
CA ASP A 77 -2.70 0.16 -12.88
C ASP A 77 -3.07 -0.98 -11.89
N GLY A 78 -3.85 -0.67 -10.87
CA GLY A 78 -4.25 -1.54 -9.78
C GLY A 78 -3.49 -1.20 -8.50
N MET A 79 -3.72 -1.98 -7.45
CA MET A 79 -3.04 -1.80 -6.16
C MET A 79 -1.61 -2.36 -6.25
N LEU A 80 -0.67 -1.59 -6.82
CA LEU A 80 0.71 -2.04 -7.07
C LEU A 80 1.44 -2.38 -5.78
N VAL A 81 1.17 -1.67 -4.70
CA VAL A 81 1.67 -1.96 -3.35
C VAL A 81 0.53 -2.49 -2.49
N CYS A 82 0.75 -3.58 -1.80
CA CYS A 82 -0.20 -4.13 -0.83
C CYS A 82 -0.26 -3.21 0.40
N HIS A 83 -1.44 -3.00 1.00
CA HIS A 83 -1.56 -2.08 2.15
C HIS A 83 -0.76 -2.57 3.37
N GLN A 84 -0.51 -3.88 3.48
CA GLN A 84 0.34 -4.45 4.53
C GLN A 84 1.84 -4.16 4.35
N SER A 85 2.25 -3.79 3.12
CA SER A 85 3.61 -3.33 2.80
C SER A 85 3.63 -1.82 2.49
N PHE A 86 2.71 -1.06 3.13
CA PHE A 86 2.53 0.36 2.95
C PHE A 86 2.49 1.03 4.34
N TYR A 87 3.64 1.52 4.78
CA TYR A 87 3.85 2.12 6.10
C TYR A 87 3.66 3.62 5.98
N VAL A 88 2.76 4.18 6.72
CA VAL A 88 2.40 5.59 6.64
C VAL A 88 2.90 6.32 7.88
N ARG A 89 3.57 7.44 7.70
CA ARG A 89 3.97 8.31 8.80
C ARG A 89 2.75 8.70 9.62
N THR A 90 2.87 8.59 10.94
CA THR A 90 1.72 8.61 11.86
C THR A 90 0.94 9.90 11.80
N ASP A 91 1.60 11.06 11.68
CA ASP A 91 0.95 12.36 11.54
C ASP A 91 0.07 12.41 10.27
N VAL A 92 0.61 11.93 9.14
CA VAL A 92 -0.15 11.82 7.88
C VAL A 92 -1.31 10.84 7.98
N ALA A 93 -1.11 9.69 8.63
CA ALA A 93 -2.15 8.67 8.78
C ALA A 93 -3.33 9.16 9.63
N GLN A 94 -3.09 9.99 10.64
CA GLN A 94 -4.11 10.54 11.53
C GLN A 94 -5.09 11.49 10.81
N GLU A 95 -4.66 12.14 9.73
CA GLU A 95 -5.52 13.00 8.91
C GLU A 95 -6.53 12.22 8.05
N PHE A 96 -6.31 10.91 7.86
CA PHE A 96 -7.09 10.10 6.92
C PHE A 96 -7.62 8.82 7.55
N HIS A 97 -8.90 8.80 7.85
CA HIS A 97 -9.58 7.56 8.27
C HIS A 97 -10.07 6.75 7.07
N TYR A 98 -10.27 5.45 7.24
CA TYR A 98 -10.92 4.62 6.25
C TYR A 98 -12.33 5.11 5.95
N ASN A 99 -12.69 5.14 4.67
CA ASN A 99 -14.05 5.43 4.24
C ASN A 99 -14.91 4.16 4.41
N LEU A 100 -15.69 4.13 5.50
CA LEU A 100 -16.53 2.98 5.88
C LEU A 100 -17.66 2.66 4.89
N ARG A 101 -17.88 3.48 3.86
CA ARG A 101 -18.79 3.14 2.74
C ARG A 101 -18.22 2.02 1.86
N TYR A 102 -16.91 1.79 1.89
CA TYR A 102 -16.25 0.72 1.18
C TYR A 102 -15.95 -0.42 2.15
N ARG A 103 -16.53 -1.58 1.87
CA ARG A 103 -16.37 -2.75 2.74
C ARG A 103 -15.16 -3.61 2.36
N PHE A 104 -14.80 -3.64 1.07
CA PHE A 104 -13.79 -4.56 0.54
C PHE A 104 -12.57 -3.89 -0.07
N SER A 105 -12.59 -2.57 -0.23
CA SER A 105 -11.53 -1.81 -0.89
C SER A 105 -11.30 -0.43 -0.22
N ALA A 106 -11.63 -0.33 1.08
CA ALA A 106 -11.39 0.89 1.86
C ALA A 106 -9.90 1.22 1.95
N ASP A 107 -9.05 0.20 2.02
CA ASP A 107 -7.60 0.26 1.96
C ASP A 107 -7.10 0.92 0.66
N PHE A 108 -7.66 0.51 -0.47
CA PHE A 108 -7.32 1.11 -1.76
C PHE A 108 -7.66 2.61 -1.83
N ASP A 109 -8.87 3.01 -1.39
CA ASP A 109 -9.27 4.42 -1.31
C ASP A 109 -8.35 5.21 -0.36
N TRP A 110 -8.02 4.63 0.79
CA TRP A 110 -7.17 5.24 1.80
C TRP A 110 -5.75 5.49 1.27
N CYS A 111 -5.11 4.49 0.66
CA CYS A 111 -3.79 4.64 0.05
C CYS A 111 -3.77 5.73 -1.03
N VAL A 112 -4.80 5.79 -1.91
CA VAL A 112 -4.86 6.82 -2.96
C VAL A 112 -5.00 8.21 -2.36
N ARG A 113 -5.81 8.40 -1.31
CA ARG A 113 -5.98 9.70 -0.64
C ARG A 113 -4.70 10.16 0.02
N LEU A 114 -4.01 9.28 0.73
CA LEU A 114 -2.71 9.56 1.35
C LEU A 114 -1.66 9.96 0.33
N MET A 115 -1.53 9.19 -0.74
CA MET A 115 -0.57 9.52 -1.80
C MET A 115 -0.90 10.84 -2.51
N LYS A 116 -2.19 11.20 -2.67
CA LYS A 116 -2.58 12.51 -3.20
C LYS A 116 -2.17 13.64 -2.26
N TYR A 117 -2.41 13.47 -0.98
CA TYR A 117 -1.99 14.43 0.03
C TYR A 117 -0.48 14.61 0.05
N ALA A 118 0.28 13.51 0.10
CA ALA A 118 1.72 13.55 0.04
C ALA A 118 2.23 14.31 -1.19
N HIS A 119 1.64 14.05 -2.36
CA HIS A 119 1.96 14.77 -3.60
C HIS A 119 1.66 16.28 -3.50
N GLN A 120 0.54 16.67 -2.91
CA GLN A 120 0.15 18.08 -2.74
C GLN A 120 1.06 18.82 -1.74
N GLN A 121 1.56 18.10 -0.73
CA GLN A 121 2.45 18.66 0.29
C GLN A 121 3.94 18.53 -0.08
N GLY A 122 4.27 17.94 -1.24
CA GLY A 122 5.66 17.70 -1.62
C GLY A 122 6.39 16.66 -0.77
N LEU A 123 5.64 15.78 -0.07
CA LEU A 123 6.21 14.75 0.80
C LEU A 123 6.66 13.53 -0.02
N ALA A 124 7.79 12.95 0.38
CA ALA A 124 8.37 11.79 -0.30
C ALA A 124 7.60 10.50 -0.03
N LEU A 125 7.56 9.62 -1.05
CA LEU A 125 7.18 8.21 -0.94
C LEU A 125 8.44 7.40 -1.26
N TYR A 126 8.89 6.55 -0.34
CA TYR A 126 10.16 5.84 -0.43
C TYR A 126 9.97 4.34 -0.61
N ASN A 127 10.59 3.77 -1.65
CA ASN A 127 10.65 2.33 -1.84
C ASN A 127 11.84 1.76 -1.08
N THR A 128 11.59 0.88 -0.11
CA THR A 128 12.63 0.19 0.65
C THR A 128 13.35 -0.89 -0.18
N HIS A 129 12.83 -1.23 -1.35
CA HIS A 129 13.34 -2.33 -2.20
C HIS A 129 13.40 -3.70 -1.47
N GLN A 130 12.63 -3.84 -0.39
CA GLN A 130 12.59 -5.04 0.44
C GLN A 130 11.23 -5.73 0.32
N ILE A 131 11.19 -7.02 0.63
CA ILE A 131 9.94 -7.73 0.92
C ILE A 131 9.60 -7.43 2.38
N LEU A 132 8.46 -6.77 2.62
CA LEU A 132 8.08 -6.29 3.94
C LEU A 132 7.11 -7.22 4.65
N THR A 133 6.26 -7.91 3.88
CA THR A 133 5.13 -8.67 4.44
C THR A 133 4.94 -9.98 3.72
N ASP A 134 4.67 -11.03 4.50
CA ASP A 134 4.12 -12.29 4.06
C ASP A 134 2.59 -12.22 4.20
N TYR A 135 1.90 -12.22 3.07
CA TYR A 135 0.44 -12.15 2.97
C TYR A 135 -0.16 -13.56 2.91
N LEU A 136 -1.12 -13.85 3.81
CA LEU A 136 -1.83 -15.11 3.82
C LEU A 136 -2.80 -15.23 2.63
N SER A 137 -2.64 -16.28 1.82
CA SER A 137 -3.36 -16.45 0.52
C SER A 137 -4.88 -16.53 0.63
N GLU A 138 -5.44 -16.93 1.78
CA GLU A 138 -6.87 -17.18 1.99
C GLU A 138 -7.61 -16.01 2.66
N GLY A 139 -7.49 -14.80 2.11
CA GLY A 139 -8.17 -13.61 2.65
C GLY A 139 -9.65 -13.47 2.26
N MET A 140 -10.40 -12.61 2.99
CA MET A 140 -11.83 -12.28 2.72
C MET A 140 -12.06 -11.73 1.30
N THR A 141 -11.07 -11.07 0.72
CA THR A 141 -11.14 -10.49 -0.62
C THR A 141 -11.29 -11.55 -1.70
N THR A 142 -10.68 -12.72 -1.51
CA THR A 142 -10.78 -13.86 -2.44
C THR A 142 -12.22 -14.37 -2.53
N LYS A 143 -12.91 -14.46 -1.41
CA LYS A 143 -14.31 -14.91 -1.33
C LYS A 143 -15.32 -13.90 -1.89
N ASN A 144 -14.98 -12.60 -1.91
CA ASN A 144 -15.85 -11.50 -2.34
C ASN A 144 -15.31 -10.74 -3.57
N HIS A 145 -14.55 -11.41 -4.41
CA HIS A 145 -13.79 -10.82 -5.51
C HIS A 145 -14.61 -9.84 -6.39
N ARG A 146 -15.81 -10.24 -6.83
CA ARG A 146 -16.67 -9.39 -7.69
C ARG A 146 -17.10 -8.10 -7.00
N LYS A 147 -17.44 -8.17 -5.71
CA LYS A 147 -17.86 -6.99 -4.93
C LYS A 147 -16.69 -6.03 -4.72
N SER A 148 -15.51 -6.57 -4.41
CA SER A 148 -14.28 -5.80 -4.29
C SER A 148 -13.91 -5.10 -5.60
N LEU A 149 -14.01 -5.79 -6.75
CA LEU A 149 -13.76 -5.19 -8.06
C LEU A 149 -14.72 -4.03 -8.37
N LEU A 150 -16.02 -4.18 -8.05
CA LEU A 150 -16.99 -3.11 -8.27
C LEU A 150 -16.74 -1.90 -7.37
N GLU A 151 -16.39 -2.12 -6.10
CA GLU A 151 -16.00 -1.03 -5.21
C GLU A 151 -14.75 -0.32 -5.74
N ARG A 152 -13.73 -1.08 -6.13
CA ARG A 152 -12.48 -0.54 -6.70
C ARG A 152 -12.74 0.27 -7.96
N PHE A 153 -13.60 -0.20 -8.87
CA PHE A 153 -14.01 0.56 -10.05
C PHE A 153 -14.63 1.91 -9.67
N ARG A 154 -15.55 1.93 -8.69
CA ARG A 154 -16.19 3.17 -8.20
C ARG A 154 -15.17 4.13 -7.58
N ILE A 155 -14.24 3.61 -6.79
CA ILE A 155 -13.15 4.39 -6.20
C ILE A 155 -12.27 4.99 -7.31
N MET A 156 -11.89 4.19 -8.30
CA MET A 156 -11.09 4.65 -9.44
C MET A 156 -11.82 5.73 -10.24
N CYS A 157 -13.12 5.57 -10.52
CA CYS A 157 -13.92 6.62 -11.17
C CYS A 157 -13.90 7.93 -10.38
N ARG A 158 -13.97 7.86 -9.06
CA ARG A 158 -13.94 9.03 -8.18
C ARG A 158 -12.59 9.74 -8.18
N HIS A 159 -11.49 8.98 -8.20
CA HIS A 159 -10.14 9.53 -8.07
C HIS A 159 -9.51 9.92 -9.41
N TYR A 160 -9.82 9.21 -10.50
CA TYR A 160 -9.17 9.35 -11.81
C TYR A 160 -10.13 9.78 -12.93
N GLY A 161 -11.46 9.76 -12.65
CA GLY A 161 -12.49 9.99 -13.65
C GLY A 161 -12.94 8.70 -14.34
N CYS A 162 -14.23 8.64 -14.72
CA CYS A 162 -14.82 7.42 -15.27
C CYS A 162 -14.22 7.04 -16.63
N VAL A 163 -13.94 8.02 -17.49
CA VAL A 163 -13.37 7.75 -18.83
C VAL A 163 -12.00 7.07 -18.71
N GLN A 164 -11.12 7.62 -17.87
CA GLN A 164 -9.79 7.06 -17.63
C GLN A 164 -9.88 5.65 -17.04
N THR A 165 -10.78 5.46 -16.06
CA THR A 165 -11.00 4.17 -15.41
C THR A 165 -11.50 3.12 -16.41
N ILE A 166 -12.45 3.45 -17.27
CA ILE A 166 -12.96 2.53 -18.30
C ILE A 166 -11.84 2.14 -19.27
N ARG A 167 -11.06 3.12 -19.78
CA ARG A 167 -9.90 2.83 -20.65
C ARG A 167 -8.93 1.85 -20.01
N GLN A 168 -8.62 2.05 -18.72
CA GLN A 168 -7.72 1.18 -17.98
C GLN A 168 -8.29 -0.23 -17.79
N HIS A 169 -9.59 -0.36 -17.52
CA HIS A 169 -10.23 -1.67 -17.39
C HIS A 169 -10.29 -2.43 -18.72
N LEU A 170 -10.53 -1.75 -19.84
CA LEU A 170 -10.42 -2.35 -21.17
C LEU A 170 -8.99 -2.87 -21.43
N TRP A 171 -7.98 -2.10 -21.03
CA TRP A 171 -6.58 -2.54 -21.12
C TRP A 171 -6.29 -3.79 -20.27
N PHE A 172 -6.87 -3.91 -19.08
CA PHE A 172 -6.72 -5.11 -18.23
C PHE A 172 -7.33 -6.38 -18.85
N VAL A 173 -8.36 -6.25 -19.68
CA VAL A 173 -8.98 -7.39 -20.38
C VAL A 173 -8.15 -7.87 -21.56
N VAL A 174 -7.39 -6.97 -22.19
CA VAL A 174 -6.57 -7.28 -23.39
C VAL A 174 -5.17 -7.76 -23.03
N ARG A 175 -4.68 -7.49 -21.81
CA ARG A 175 -3.37 -7.86 -21.29
C ARG A 175 -3.40 -9.21 -20.55
#